data_152dc73982e328cccb2f683b7713c025
#
_entry.id   152dc73982e328cccb2f683b7713c025
#
_cell.length_a   1.000
_cell.length_b   1.000
_cell.length_c   1.000
_cell.angle_alpha   90.00
_cell.angle_beta   90.00
_cell.angle_gamma   90.00
#
_symmetry.space_group_name_H-M   'P 1'
#
loop_
_entity.id
_entity.type
_entity.pdbx_description
1 polymer ?
#
loop_
_entity_poly.entity_id
_entity_poly.type
_entity_poly.pdbx_seq_one_letter_code
_entity_poly.pdbx_strand_id
1 'polypeptide(L)'
;MTVVLKAARWADIEAGQVRSPAVVVVDGDRITAVNPAEPLPDSATFIDLGDVTLLPGLMDMELNLLIGGPGGPDGLPSPMHGVQDDPAYRTLRGAVNARTTLEAGFTTVRNLGLMVKTGGYLLDVALQRAIEAGWHIGPRIYPAGHAVTPYGGHLDPTVFQRLAPGIMPLSVAEGIANGVPDVQACVRYQIRHGAKLIKVSASGGVMSHSTSPGSQQFSDAEFVAIADEAHRAGLRVAAHAVGDSAIQACIRAGIDCIEHGFLASDETIQMMVDHGTFLVSTTYLTEAMAVDRIAPELRRKAEEVFPKAKAMLPKAIAAGVKIACGSDAPAIPHGQQAKEICALVDRGMTPMQALRAATITSADLIDEADDLGRLAPGFLADIIAVPGDPSTDITTTLDVRFVMKGGEIYKQAAAV
;
A
#
# COMPACT_ATOMS: atom_id res chain seq x y z
N MET A 1 22.04 16.96 12.89
CA MET A 1 21.95 16.87 14.37
C MET A 1 21.88 15.40 14.73
N THR A 2 22.83 14.94 15.54
CA THR A 2 22.93 13.51 15.86
C THR A 2 21.94 13.15 16.97
N VAL A 3 21.11 12.14 16.72
CA VAL A 3 20.16 11.56 17.68
C VAL A 3 20.56 10.11 17.95
N VAL A 4 20.52 9.71 19.22
CA VAL A 4 20.76 8.33 19.63
C VAL A 4 19.50 7.76 20.26
N LEU A 5 18.88 6.80 19.58
CA LEU A 5 17.74 6.06 20.09
C LEU A 5 18.24 4.85 20.89
N LYS A 6 17.75 4.68 22.11
CA LYS A 6 17.98 3.49 22.93
C LYS A 6 16.67 2.78 23.20
N ALA A 7 16.69 1.46 23.11
CA ALA A 7 15.54 0.60 23.41
C ALA A 7 16.01 -0.78 23.91
N ALA A 8 15.09 -1.55 24.46
CA ALA A 8 15.40 -2.91 24.91
C ALA A 8 15.79 -3.83 23.73
N ARG A 9 15.15 -3.64 22.56
CA ARG A 9 15.28 -4.55 21.41
C ARG A 9 15.21 -3.82 20.07
N TRP A 10 15.69 -4.47 19.00
CA TRP A 10 15.47 -4.07 17.63
C TRP A 10 15.30 -5.29 16.72
N ALA A 11 14.52 -5.17 15.68
CA ALA A 11 14.30 -6.22 14.71
C ALA A 11 15.31 -6.14 13.57
N ASP A 12 16.17 -7.13 13.48
CA ASP A 12 16.99 -7.39 12.30
C ASP A 12 16.15 -8.20 11.31
N ILE A 13 15.43 -7.45 10.46
CA ILE A 13 14.47 -8.03 9.50
C ILE A 13 15.18 -8.93 8.50
N GLU A 14 16.39 -8.58 8.10
CA GLU A 14 17.17 -9.35 7.13
C GLU A 14 17.61 -10.69 7.69
N ALA A 15 18.10 -10.69 8.94
CA ALA A 15 18.47 -11.92 9.65
C ALA A 15 17.26 -12.70 10.21
N GLY A 16 16.06 -12.10 10.19
CA GLY A 16 14.85 -12.73 10.74
C GLY A 16 14.84 -12.88 12.25
N GLN A 17 15.46 -11.95 12.98
CA GLN A 17 15.67 -12.04 14.43
C GLN A 17 15.42 -10.73 15.15
N VAL A 18 14.94 -10.80 16.37
CA VAL A 18 14.95 -9.68 17.33
C VAL A 18 16.22 -9.77 18.18
N ARG A 19 16.96 -8.65 18.26
CA ARG A 19 18.24 -8.54 18.98
C ARG A 19 18.13 -7.57 20.15
N SER A 20 18.97 -7.73 21.16
CA SER A 20 19.05 -6.88 22.35
C SER A 20 20.52 -6.63 22.72
N PRO A 21 20.88 -5.43 23.22
CA PRO A 21 20.08 -4.21 23.27
C PRO A 21 19.96 -3.52 21.91
N ALA A 22 19.19 -2.43 21.84
CA ALA A 22 19.10 -1.56 20.68
C ALA A 22 19.73 -0.20 20.97
N VAL A 23 20.71 0.19 20.16
CA VAL A 23 21.26 1.55 20.09
C VAL A 23 21.35 1.93 18.61
N VAL A 24 20.54 2.89 18.17
CA VAL A 24 20.53 3.37 16.79
C VAL A 24 20.98 4.82 16.77
N VAL A 25 22.01 5.11 15.97
CA VAL A 25 22.55 6.46 15.80
C VAL A 25 22.05 7.01 14.47
N VAL A 26 21.43 8.16 14.53
CA VAL A 26 20.88 8.89 13.38
C VAL A 26 21.61 10.23 13.25
N ASP A 27 22.04 10.58 12.04
CA ASP A 27 22.55 11.91 11.74
C ASP A 27 21.87 12.46 10.48
N GLY A 28 21.23 13.61 10.63
CA GLY A 28 20.33 14.13 9.59
C GLY A 28 19.16 13.17 9.35
N ASP A 29 19.02 12.74 8.12
CA ASP A 29 17.94 11.85 7.67
C ASP A 29 18.33 10.36 7.61
N ARG A 30 19.59 9.99 8.00
CA ARG A 30 20.10 8.63 7.84
C ARG A 30 20.56 7.98 9.14
N ILE A 31 20.45 6.67 9.18
CA ILE A 31 21.06 5.82 10.20
C ILE A 31 22.56 5.75 9.90
N THR A 32 23.40 6.08 10.90
CA THR A 32 24.87 6.02 10.77
C THR A 32 25.46 4.80 11.45
N ALA A 33 24.81 4.30 12.51
CA ALA A 33 25.25 3.08 13.19
C ALA A 33 24.10 2.37 13.92
N VAL A 34 24.22 1.05 14.05
CA VAL A 34 23.37 0.20 14.91
C VAL A 34 24.27 -0.58 15.84
N ASN A 35 24.07 -0.44 17.15
CA ASN A 35 24.90 -1.00 18.22
C ASN A 35 26.41 -0.79 17.99
N PRO A 36 26.86 0.48 17.84
CA PRO A 36 28.27 0.77 17.61
C PRO A 36 29.15 0.28 18.76
N ALA A 37 30.33 -0.23 18.42
CA ALA A 37 31.36 -0.59 19.40
C ALA A 37 32.11 0.65 19.93
N GLU A 38 32.13 1.73 19.15
CA GLU A 38 32.80 2.99 19.50
C GLU A 38 31.96 3.84 20.45
N PRO A 39 32.59 4.73 21.24
CA PRO A 39 31.85 5.67 22.10
C PRO A 39 30.89 6.54 21.31
N LEU A 40 29.70 6.76 21.86
CA LEU A 40 28.69 7.65 21.28
C LEU A 40 29.15 9.11 21.38
N PRO A 41 28.78 9.99 20.42
CA PRO A 41 29.14 11.40 20.47
C PRO A 41 28.55 12.10 21.70
N ASP A 42 29.37 12.85 22.46
CA ASP A 42 28.92 13.61 23.63
C ASP A 42 27.88 14.69 23.28
N SER A 43 27.88 15.17 22.05
CA SER A 43 26.95 16.21 21.56
C SER A 43 25.61 15.65 21.05
N ALA A 44 25.41 14.32 21.10
CA ALA A 44 24.19 13.69 20.61
C ALA A 44 23.01 13.92 21.55
N THR A 45 21.82 14.05 20.99
CA THR A 45 20.55 14.00 21.74
C THR A 45 20.20 12.53 22.00
N PHE A 46 20.12 12.12 23.26
CA PHE A 46 19.76 10.78 23.65
C PHE A 46 18.27 10.68 23.93
N ILE A 47 17.62 9.67 23.33
CA ILE A 47 16.22 9.34 23.57
C ILE A 47 16.16 7.87 23.99
N ASP A 48 15.78 7.64 25.25
CA ASP A 48 15.54 6.30 25.76
C ASP A 48 14.05 5.98 25.68
N LEU A 49 13.74 4.95 24.90
CA LEU A 49 12.36 4.50 24.62
C LEU A 49 11.94 3.33 25.54
N GLY A 50 12.85 2.86 26.41
CA GLY A 50 12.55 1.83 27.39
C GLY A 50 12.30 0.44 26.80
N ASP A 51 11.30 -0.28 27.36
CA ASP A 51 10.98 -1.66 26.98
C ASP A 51 10.13 -1.75 25.71
N VAL A 52 10.75 -1.38 24.60
CA VAL A 52 10.17 -1.48 23.24
C VAL A 52 11.12 -2.18 22.29
N THR A 53 10.59 -2.59 21.13
CA THR A 53 11.38 -3.07 19.99
C THR A 53 11.36 -2.00 18.89
N LEU A 54 12.55 -1.60 18.42
CA LEU A 54 12.70 -0.75 17.24
C LEU A 54 12.51 -1.58 15.98
N LEU A 55 11.72 -1.06 15.04
CA LEU A 55 11.48 -1.61 13.71
C LEU A 55 11.82 -0.56 12.66
N PRO A 56 12.16 -0.96 11.42
CA PRO A 56 12.06 -0.05 10.29
C PRO A 56 10.64 0.49 10.17
N GLY A 57 10.49 1.69 9.64
CA GLY A 57 9.17 2.24 9.30
C GLY A 57 8.38 1.26 8.44
N LEU A 58 7.12 1.02 8.79
CA LEU A 58 6.24 0.12 8.05
C LEU A 58 5.82 0.74 6.72
N MET A 59 5.48 -0.11 5.77
CA MET A 59 5.05 0.28 4.43
C MET A 59 3.71 -0.35 4.09
N ASP A 60 2.83 0.44 3.45
CA ASP A 60 1.55 -0.02 2.93
C ASP A 60 1.52 0.16 1.40
N MET A 61 1.53 -0.96 0.68
CA MET A 61 1.66 -0.97 -0.77
C MET A 61 0.31 -0.93 -1.51
N GLU A 62 -0.80 -0.92 -0.80
CA GLU A 62 -2.12 -0.65 -1.38
C GLU A 62 -3.03 0.08 -0.41
N LEU A 63 -3.22 1.37 -0.66
CA LEU A 63 -4.22 2.20 0.02
C LEU A 63 -4.68 3.37 -0.85
N ASN A 64 -5.74 4.05 -0.40
CA ASN A 64 -6.28 5.26 -1.02
C ASN A 64 -6.49 6.34 0.03
N LEU A 65 -5.53 7.26 0.17
CA LEU A 65 -5.60 8.36 1.14
C LEU A 65 -6.75 9.35 0.86
N LEU A 66 -7.17 9.47 -0.40
CA LEU A 66 -8.13 10.49 -0.84
C LEU A 66 -9.59 9.99 -0.85
N ILE A 67 -9.81 8.74 -0.41
CA ILE A 67 -11.12 8.11 -0.28
C ILE A 67 -11.39 7.82 1.20
N GLY A 68 -12.66 7.92 1.62
CA GLY A 68 -13.02 7.73 3.02
C GLY A 68 -12.56 8.88 3.92
N GLY A 69 -12.82 8.78 5.21
CA GLY A 69 -12.40 9.75 6.21
C GLY A 69 -12.08 9.08 7.54
N PRO A 70 -11.24 9.70 8.38
CA PRO A 70 -10.97 9.17 9.71
C PRO A 70 -12.26 9.13 10.52
N GLY A 71 -12.61 7.97 11.07
CA GLY A 71 -13.67 7.87 12.06
C GLY A 71 -15.09 7.99 11.56
N GLY A 72 -15.36 7.81 10.26
CA GLY A 72 -16.74 7.56 9.82
C GLY A 72 -17.28 6.31 10.50
N PRO A 73 -18.57 6.29 10.92
CA PRO A 73 -19.12 5.19 11.71
C PRO A 73 -19.00 3.81 11.05
N ASP A 74 -18.68 3.78 9.76
CA ASP A 74 -18.61 2.55 8.98
C ASP A 74 -17.27 2.33 8.25
N GLY A 75 -16.31 3.30 8.31
CA GLY A 75 -15.01 3.21 7.61
C GLY A 75 -15.12 3.18 6.08
N LEU A 76 -16.28 2.81 5.54
CA LEU A 76 -16.50 2.70 4.10
C LEU A 76 -16.86 4.07 3.50
N PRO A 77 -16.28 4.40 2.35
CA PRO A 77 -16.65 5.62 1.64
C PRO A 77 -18.09 5.55 1.15
N SER A 78 -18.88 6.60 1.41
CA SER A 78 -20.18 6.70 0.76
C SER A 78 -19.98 6.79 -0.76
N PRO A 79 -20.74 6.02 -1.56
CA PRO A 79 -20.71 6.16 -3.02
C PRO A 79 -20.96 7.59 -3.50
N MET A 80 -21.72 8.37 -2.70
CA MET A 80 -22.03 9.78 -3.01
C MET A 80 -20.83 10.73 -2.84
N HIS A 81 -19.81 10.38 -2.08
CA HIS A 81 -18.61 11.21 -1.95
C HIS A 81 -17.94 11.46 -3.31
N GLY A 82 -18.05 10.53 -4.25
CA GLY A 82 -17.56 10.70 -5.62
C GLY A 82 -18.19 11.89 -6.37
N VAL A 83 -19.41 12.24 -6.03
CA VAL A 83 -20.19 13.30 -6.68
C VAL A 83 -20.24 14.57 -5.84
N GLN A 84 -20.33 14.43 -4.51
CA GLN A 84 -20.56 15.55 -3.58
C GLN A 84 -19.27 16.29 -3.20
N ASP A 85 -18.15 15.57 -3.09
CA ASP A 85 -16.91 16.17 -2.64
C ASP A 85 -16.11 16.74 -3.82
N ASP A 86 -15.79 18.00 -3.76
CA ASP A 86 -14.87 18.61 -4.71
C ASP A 86 -13.42 18.17 -4.50
N PRO A 87 -12.54 18.33 -5.49
CA PRO A 87 -11.13 17.92 -5.41
C PRO A 87 -10.36 18.55 -4.25
N ALA A 88 -10.63 19.82 -3.89
CA ALA A 88 -9.94 20.50 -2.79
C ALA A 88 -10.32 19.87 -1.44
N TYR A 89 -11.62 19.64 -1.20
CA TYR A 89 -12.10 18.98 0.01
C TYR A 89 -11.52 17.56 0.17
N ARG A 90 -11.42 16.80 -0.94
CA ARG A 90 -10.79 15.46 -0.94
C ARG A 90 -9.33 15.51 -0.56
N THR A 91 -8.58 16.49 -1.11
CA THR A 91 -7.16 16.64 -0.80
C THR A 91 -6.96 16.93 0.68
N LEU A 92 -7.79 17.82 1.28
CA LEU A 92 -7.74 18.12 2.71
C LEU A 92 -8.06 16.88 3.57
N ARG A 93 -9.04 16.07 3.17
CA ARG A 93 -9.32 14.80 3.84
C ARG A 93 -8.16 13.82 3.71
N GLY A 94 -7.59 13.72 2.52
CA GLY A 94 -6.38 12.93 2.26
C GLY A 94 -5.22 13.33 3.16
N ALA A 95 -5.06 14.60 3.46
CA ALA A 95 -4.05 15.10 4.38
C ALA A 95 -4.27 14.56 5.81
N VAL A 96 -5.52 14.55 6.31
CA VAL A 96 -5.84 13.95 7.62
C VAL A 96 -5.55 12.44 7.63
N ASN A 97 -5.95 11.73 6.58
CA ASN A 97 -5.69 10.29 6.45
C ASN A 97 -4.18 9.99 6.40
N ALA A 98 -3.40 10.82 5.67
CA ALA A 98 -1.95 10.69 5.59
C ALA A 98 -1.29 10.83 6.98
N ARG A 99 -1.70 11.82 7.77
CA ARG A 99 -1.20 11.99 9.13
C ARG A 99 -1.55 10.78 10.01
N THR A 100 -2.80 10.32 9.97
CA THR A 100 -3.27 9.14 10.72
C THR A 100 -2.46 7.89 10.35
N THR A 101 -2.17 7.70 9.06
CA THR A 101 -1.38 6.58 8.54
C THR A 101 0.07 6.64 9.05
N LEU A 102 0.72 7.83 9.04
CA LEU A 102 2.05 8.01 9.57
C LEU A 102 2.11 7.73 11.08
N GLU A 103 1.16 8.28 11.85
CA GLU A 103 1.07 8.09 13.30
C GLU A 103 0.82 6.62 13.70
N ALA A 104 0.29 5.80 12.78
CA ALA A 104 0.18 4.35 12.93
C ALA A 104 1.47 3.58 12.57
N GLY A 105 2.55 4.30 12.21
CA GLY A 105 3.87 3.70 11.94
C GLY A 105 4.16 3.42 10.47
N PHE A 106 3.24 3.73 9.56
CA PHE A 106 3.46 3.58 8.12
C PHE A 106 4.14 4.81 7.56
N THR A 107 5.47 4.74 7.41
CA THR A 107 6.30 5.88 6.96
C THR A 107 6.35 6.03 5.45
N THR A 108 6.01 4.99 4.70
CA THR A 108 5.97 4.96 3.23
C THR A 108 4.73 4.23 2.73
N VAL A 109 4.07 4.76 1.70
CA VAL A 109 2.84 4.18 1.14
C VAL A 109 2.78 4.33 -0.38
N ARG A 110 2.12 3.38 -1.07
CA ARG A 110 1.63 3.58 -2.44
C ARG A 110 0.17 4.02 -2.38
N ASN A 111 -0.16 5.14 -3.03
CA ASN A 111 -1.55 5.54 -3.21
C ASN A 111 -2.04 5.01 -4.56
N LEU A 112 -2.87 3.96 -4.54
CA LEU A 112 -3.19 3.16 -5.72
C LEU A 112 -4.47 3.57 -6.43
N GLY A 113 -4.38 4.69 -7.10
CA GLY A 113 -5.32 5.10 -8.13
C GLY A 113 -6.51 5.92 -7.62
N LEU A 114 -6.65 7.09 -8.19
CA LEU A 114 -7.83 7.91 -8.00
C LEU A 114 -8.99 7.33 -8.84
N MET A 115 -10.15 7.15 -8.23
CA MET A 115 -11.38 6.67 -8.86
C MET A 115 -12.46 7.76 -8.75
N VAL A 116 -12.13 8.97 -9.17
CA VAL A 116 -12.99 10.14 -9.01
C VAL A 116 -12.80 11.14 -10.15
N LYS A 117 -13.80 11.97 -10.39
CA LYS A 117 -13.64 13.11 -11.30
C LYS A 117 -12.84 14.22 -10.61
N THR A 118 -11.72 14.59 -11.20
CA THR A 118 -10.86 15.65 -10.69
C THR A 118 -10.59 16.76 -11.68
N GLY A 119 -11.10 16.64 -12.92
CA GLY A 119 -10.71 17.52 -14.03
C GLY A 119 -9.27 17.24 -14.49
N GLY A 120 -8.77 16.02 -14.30
CA GLY A 120 -7.41 15.62 -14.62
C GLY A 120 -6.35 15.98 -13.57
N TYR A 121 -6.71 16.62 -12.46
CA TYR A 121 -5.75 16.88 -11.38
C TYR A 121 -5.39 15.60 -10.61
N LEU A 122 -4.09 15.36 -10.41
CA LEU A 122 -3.59 14.25 -9.61
C LEU A 122 -3.49 14.71 -8.14
N LEU A 123 -4.53 14.42 -7.38
CA LEU A 123 -4.65 14.92 -5.99
C LEU A 123 -3.63 14.25 -5.06
N ASP A 124 -3.28 13.00 -5.33
CA ASP A 124 -2.26 12.23 -4.59
C ASP A 124 -0.85 12.80 -4.83
N VAL A 125 -0.55 13.21 -6.06
CA VAL A 125 0.69 13.95 -6.38
C VAL A 125 0.73 15.31 -5.69
N ALA A 126 -0.40 16.01 -5.62
CA ALA A 126 -0.48 17.28 -4.91
C ALA A 126 -0.22 17.09 -3.40
N LEU A 127 -0.80 16.04 -2.80
CA LEU A 127 -0.59 15.68 -1.39
C LEU A 127 0.86 15.26 -1.13
N GLN A 128 1.46 14.41 -1.98
CA GLN A 128 2.87 14.04 -1.93
C GLN A 128 3.76 15.29 -1.86
N ARG A 129 3.59 16.19 -2.83
CA ARG A 129 4.39 17.43 -2.93
C ARG A 129 4.22 18.33 -1.70
N ALA A 130 3.01 18.41 -1.14
CA ALA A 130 2.77 19.20 0.07
C ALA A 130 3.50 18.61 1.29
N ILE A 131 3.55 17.29 1.41
CA ILE A 131 4.30 16.60 2.47
C ILE A 131 5.81 16.74 2.28
N GLU A 132 6.33 16.58 1.06
CA GLU A 132 7.75 16.77 0.74
C GLU A 132 8.22 18.22 0.97
N ALA A 133 7.35 19.19 0.73
CA ALA A 133 7.62 20.60 1.01
C ALA A 133 7.49 20.97 2.51
N GLY A 134 7.14 20.03 3.38
CA GLY A 134 6.95 20.26 4.81
C GLY A 134 5.67 21.04 5.17
N TRP A 135 4.74 21.20 4.23
CA TRP A 135 3.48 21.91 4.48
C TRP A 135 2.48 21.08 5.27
N HIS A 136 2.62 19.77 5.20
CA HIS A 136 1.76 18.82 5.91
C HIS A 136 2.55 17.61 6.41
N ILE A 137 2.07 17.00 7.49
CA ILE A 137 2.63 15.79 8.09
C ILE A 137 1.97 14.57 7.43
N GLY A 138 2.80 13.64 6.93
CA GLY A 138 2.33 12.39 6.33
C GLY A 138 3.48 11.46 5.94
N PRO A 139 3.17 10.24 5.46
CA PRO A 139 4.17 9.30 4.97
C PRO A 139 4.81 9.78 3.65
N ARG A 140 5.88 9.14 3.24
CA ARG A 140 6.39 9.21 1.88
C ARG A 140 5.37 8.54 0.96
N ILE A 141 4.84 9.26 -0.03
CA ILE A 141 3.78 8.78 -0.91
C ILE A 141 4.37 8.45 -2.29
N TYR A 142 4.05 7.25 -2.79
CA TYR A 142 4.25 6.84 -4.19
C TYR A 142 2.89 6.91 -4.89
N PRO A 143 2.55 8.01 -5.56
CA PRO A 143 1.23 8.23 -6.15
C PRO A 143 1.13 7.56 -7.52
N ALA A 144 -0.01 6.91 -7.79
CA ALA A 144 -0.33 6.33 -9.09
C ALA A 144 -1.09 7.31 -10.02
N GLY A 145 -1.60 8.41 -9.49
CA GLY A 145 -2.57 9.24 -10.21
C GLY A 145 -3.92 8.53 -10.38
N HIS A 146 -4.57 8.69 -11.51
CA HIS A 146 -5.81 7.98 -11.81
C HIS A 146 -5.54 6.53 -12.22
N ALA A 147 -6.36 5.60 -11.72
CA ALA A 147 -6.32 4.21 -12.15
C ALA A 147 -6.76 4.08 -13.61
N VAL A 148 -5.97 3.40 -14.42
CA VAL A 148 -6.31 3.09 -15.81
C VAL A 148 -7.37 2.00 -15.82
N THR A 149 -8.55 2.29 -16.37
CA THR A 149 -9.70 1.38 -16.40
C THR A 149 -10.48 1.56 -17.71
N PRO A 150 -11.07 0.49 -18.28
CA PRO A 150 -11.95 0.66 -19.43
C PRO A 150 -13.27 1.29 -19.01
N TYR A 151 -14.00 1.85 -19.94
CA TYR A 151 -15.36 2.34 -19.71
C TYR A 151 -16.25 1.22 -19.15
N GLY A 152 -16.86 1.44 -18.01
CA GLY A 152 -17.64 0.42 -17.29
C GLY A 152 -16.79 -0.61 -16.53
N GLY A 153 -15.48 -0.42 -16.43
CA GLY A 153 -14.57 -1.27 -15.65
C GLY A 153 -14.72 -1.13 -14.14
N HIS A 154 -14.05 -1.99 -13.39
CA HIS A 154 -14.17 -2.05 -11.93
C HIS A 154 -13.81 -0.71 -11.25
N LEU A 155 -12.77 -0.02 -11.72
CA LEU A 155 -12.32 1.26 -11.15
C LEU A 155 -12.94 2.48 -11.86
N ASP A 156 -13.91 2.29 -12.76
CA ASP A 156 -14.69 3.38 -13.32
C ASP A 156 -15.61 3.98 -12.24
N PRO A 157 -15.45 5.26 -11.85
CA PRO A 157 -16.24 5.87 -10.78
C PRO A 157 -17.75 5.81 -11.01
N THR A 158 -18.17 5.81 -12.27
CA THR A 158 -19.60 5.80 -12.63
C THR A 158 -20.25 4.44 -12.32
N VAL A 159 -19.47 3.37 -12.32
CA VAL A 159 -19.91 2.02 -11.99
C VAL A 159 -20.09 1.84 -10.48
N PHE A 160 -19.15 2.33 -9.69
CA PHE A 160 -19.27 2.30 -8.24
C PHE A 160 -20.49 3.06 -7.75
N GLN A 161 -20.86 4.14 -8.42
CA GLN A 161 -21.89 5.07 -8.00
C GLN A 161 -23.22 4.87 -8.72
N ARG A 162 -23.28 3.97 -9.70
CA ARG A 162 -24.46 3.73 -10.55
C ARG A 162 -25.05 5.03 -11.11
N LEU A 163 -24.20 5.90 -11.60
CA LEU A 163 -24.62 7.20 -12.11
C LEU A 163 -25.30 7.06 -13.48
N ALA A 164 -26.28 7.92 -13.72
CA ALA A 164 -26.90 8.03 -15.04
C ALA A 164 -25.87 8.53 -16.08
N PRO A 165 -25.98 8.11 -17.35
CA PRO A 165 -25.08 8.55 -18.41
C PRO A 165 -24.98 10.07 -18.49
N GLY A 166 -23.76 10.58 -18.63
CA GLY A 166 -23.49 12.02 -18.80
C GLY A 166 -23.42 12.86 -17.51
N ILE A 167 -23.78 12.31 -16.35
CA ILE A 167 -23.64 13.04 -15.06
C ILE A 167 -22.17 13.29 -14.72
N MET A 168 -21.31 12.31 -14.99
CA MET A 168 -19.88 12.42 -14.75
C MET A 168 -19.12 12.05 -16.03
N PRO A 169 -18.91 13.01 -16.96
CA PRO A 169 -18.07 12.75 -18.12
C PRO A 169 -16.62 12.61 -17.65
N LEU A 170 -16.00 11.49 -17.99
CA LEU A 170 -14.62 11.13 -17.69
C LEU A 170 -13.84 11.01 -19.01
N SER A 171 -12.52 11.17 -18.91
CA SER A 171 -11.60 11.13 -20.04
C SER A 171 -10.35 10.31 -19.73
N VAL A 172 -9.43 10.24 -20.69
CA VAL A 172 -8.07 9.65 -20.50
C VAL A 172 -7.34 10.31 -19.32
N ALA A 173 -7.61 11.60 -19.05
CA ALA A 173 -7.00 12.31 -17.94
C ALA A 173 -7.45 11.74 -16.56
N GLU A 174 -8.69 11.25 -16.51
CA GLU A 174 -9.25 10.58 -15.33
C GLU A 174 -9.14 9.04 -15.40
N GLY A 175 -8.27 8.51 -16.23
CA GLY A 175 -7.98 7.08 -16.25
C GLY A 175 -8.87 6.23 -17.17
N ILE A 176 -9.88 6.80 -17.85
CA ILE A 176 -10.76 6.02 -18.75
C ILE A 176 -10.09 5.84 -20.11
N ALA A 177 -9.83 4.57 -20.48
CA ALA A 177 -9.12 4.24 -21.70
C ALA A 177 -9.69 2.98 -22.37
N ASN A 178 -9.88 3.04 -23.69
CA ASN A 178 -10.42 1.94 -24.49
C ASN A 178 -9.57 1.79 -25.76
N GLY A 179 -8.96 0.63 -25.93
CA GLY A 179 -8.02 0.34 -27.00
C GLY A 179 -6.61 0.86 -26.75
N VAL A 180 -5.66 0.32 -27.48
CA VAL A 180 -4.21 0.59 -27.30
C VAL A 180 -3.85 2.08 -27.33
N PRO A 181 -4.37 2.92 -28.25
CA PRO A 181 -4.04 4.34 -28.26
C PRO A 181 -4.45 5.08 -26.98
N ASP A 182 -5.64 4.75 -26.43
CA ASP A 182 -6.15 5.43 -25.25
C ASP A 182 -5.36 5.01 -24.00
N VAL A 183 -5.04 3.72 -23.84
CA VAL A 183 -4.25 3.28 -22.68
C VAL A 183 -2.87 3.90 -22.68
N GLN A 184 -2.21 4.02 -23.85
CA GLN A 184 -0.94 4.72 -23.97
C GLN A 184 -1.05 6.21 -23.61
N ALA A 185 -2.08 6.89 -24.11
CA ALA A 185 -2.34 8.30 -23.81
C ALA A 185 -2.60 8.49 -22.30
N CYS A 186 -3.36 7.59 -21.70
CA CYS A 186 -3.66 7.58 -20.27
C CYS A 186 -2.40 7.42 -19.42
N VAL A 187 -1.58 6.40 -19.69
CA VAL A 187 -0.32 6.16 -18.98
C VAL A 187 0.60 7.37 -19.09
N ARG A 188 0.79 7.93 -20.31
CA ARG A 188 1.59 9.15 -20.54
C ARG A 188 1.06 10.33 -19.75
N TYR A 189 -0.26 10.48 -19.64
CA TYR A 189 -0.87 11.55 -18.85
C TYR A 189 -0.48 11.46 -17.38
N GLN A 190 -0.63 10.26 -16.76
CA GLN A 190 -0.27 10.06 -15.36
C GLN A 190 1.23 10.34 -15.13
N ILE A 191 2.11 9.81 -15.98
CA ILE A 191 3.56 10.02 -15.92
C ILE A 191 3.91 11.52 -16.00
N ARG A 192 3.36 12.21 -17.00
CA ARG A 192 3.60 13.65 -17.20
C ARG A 192 3.25 14.47 -15.97
N HIS A 193 2.22 14.08 -15.24
CA HIS A 193 1.71 14.82 -14.09
C HIS A 193 2.25 14.35 -12.74
N GLY A 194 3.24 13.43 -12.74
CA GLY A 194 4.05 13.10 -11.58
C GLY A 194 3.70 11.79 -10.87
N ALA A 195 2.92 10.92 -11.51
CA ALA A 195 2.74 9.55 -11.01
C ALA A 195 4.11 8.84 -10.90
N LYS A 196 4.28 8.04 -9.85
CA LYS A 196 5.48 7.25 -9.55
C LYS A 196 5.32 5.76 -9.87
N LEU A 197 4.13 5.35 -10.23
CA LEU A 197 3.76 4.03 -10.76
C LEU A 197 2.46 4.17 -11.53
N ILE A 198 2.07 3.11 -12.23
CA ILE A 198 0.78 3.04 -12.92
C ILE A 198 -0.13 2.02 -12.21
N LYS A 199 -1.36 2.41 -11.91
CA LYS A 199 -2.41 1.48 -11.45
C LYS A 199 -3.34 1.13 -12.59
N VAL A 200 -3.66 -0.17 -12.76
CA VAL A 200 -4.61 -0.65 -13.77
C VAL A 200 -5.70 -1.51 -13.15
N SER A 201 -6.91 -1.42 -13.70
CA SER A 201 -8.03 -2.32 -13.41
C SER A 201 -8.00 -3.49 -14.38
N ALA A 202 -7.40 -4.60 -14.00
CA ALA A 202 -7.27 -5.75 -14.90
C ALA A 202 -8.49 -6.66 -14.91
N SER A 203 -9.25 -6.71 -13.82
CA SER A 203 -10.44 -7.55 -13.71
C SER A 203 -11.59 -6.89 -12.98
N GLY A 204 -12.78 -7.48 -13.08
CA GLY A 204 -13.89 -7.18 -12.18
C GLY A 204 -13.52 -7.53 -10.74
N GLY A 205 -14.04 -6.74 -9.80
CA GLY A 205 -13.83 -6.91 -8.36
C GLY A 205 -15.11 -7.23 -7.59
N VAL A 206 -14.98 -7.43 -6.29
CA VAL A 206 -16.10 -7.74 -5.39
C VAL A 206 -17.02 -6.53 -5.24
N MET A 207 -16.46 -5.32 -5.12
CA MET A 207 -17.20 -4.11 -4.74
C MET A 207 -17.80 -3.32 -5.91
N SER A 208 -17.64 -3.74 -7.17
CA SER A 208 -18.26 -3.07 -8.31
C SER A 208 -19.59 -3.70 -8.73
N HIS A 209 -20.49 -2.88 -9.23
CA HIS A 209 -21.85 -3.29 -9.60
C HIS A 209 -21.96 -3.90 -11.01
N SER A 210 -20.99 -3.73 -11.89
CA SER A 210 -21.15 -4.01 -13.32
C SER A 210 -20.61 -5.36 -13.79
N THR A 211 -19.62 -5.94 -13.11
CA THR A 211 -18.87 -7.08 -13.63
C THR A 211 -18.86 -8.26 -12.68
N SER A 212 -18.74 -9.48 -13.21
CA SER A 212 -18.43 -10.65 -12.40
C SER A 212 -17.04 -10.51 -11.79
N PRO A 213 -16.84 -10.90 -10.53
CA PRO A 213 -15.51 -10.94 -9.94
C PRO A 213 -14.59 -11.77 -10.83
N GLY A 214 -13.44 -11.16 -11.18
CA GLY A 214 -12.43 -11.86 -11.94
C GLY A 214 -12.54 -11.82 -13.46
N SER A 215 -13.62 -11.26 -14.06
CA SER A 215 -13.68 -11.10 -15.53
C SER A 215 -12.59 -10.13 -16.01
N GLN A 216 -11.77 -10.55 -16.97
CA GLN A 216 -10.74 -9.71 -17.60
C GLN A 216 -11.38 -8.48 -18.25
N GLN A 217 -10.77 -7.30 -18.08
CA GLN A 217 -11.36 -6.04 -18.51
C GLN A 217 -10.63 -5.36 -19.66
N PHE A 218 -9.36 -5.62 -19.83
CA PHE A 218 -8.58 -5.20 -20.99
C PHE A 218 -8.17 -6.42 -21.82
N SER A 219 -7.96 -6.24 -23.12
CA SER A 219 -7.33 -7.24 -23.98
C SER A 219 -5.85 -7.39 -23.62
N ASP A 220 -5.26 -8.53 -24.03
CA ASP A 220 -3.82 -8.77 -23.83
C ASP A 220 -2.96 -7.68 -24.50
N ALA A 221 -3.38 -7.17 -25.66
CA ALA A 221 -2.68 -6.09 -26.35
C ALA A 221 -2.68 -4.77 -25.58
N GLU A 222 -3.78 -4.45 -24.87
CA GLU A 222 -3.85 -3.27 -24.01
C GLU A 222 -2.97 -3.44 -22.77
N PHE A 223 -2.93 -4.60 -22.12
CA PHE A 223 -2.02 -4.87 -21.00
C PHE A 223 -0.56 -4.71 -21.39
N VAL A 224 -0.16 -5.29 -22.53
CA VAL A 224 1.20 -5.12 -23.08
C VAL A 224 1.51 -3.65 -23.32
N ALA A 225 0.57 -2.90 -23.91
CA ALA A 225 0.78 -1.47 -24.18
C ALA A 225 0.91 -0.63 -22.90
N ILE A 226 0.16 -0.97 -21.83
CA ILE A 226 0.27 -0.32 -20.52
C ILE A 226 1.65 -0.58 -19.90
N ALA A 227 2.06 -1.85 -19.83
CA ALA A 227 3.34 -2.25 -19.25
C ALA A 227 4.53 -1.62 -20.00
N ASP A 228 4.52 -1.72 -21.31
CA ASP A 228 5.54 -1.18 -22.21
C ASP A 228 5.73 0.35 -22.04
N GLU A 229 4.61 1.09 -21.97
CA GLU A 229 4.65 2.54 -21.83
C GLU A 229 5.15 2.98 -20.44
N ALA A 230 4.75 2.26 -19.39
CA ALA A 230 5.22 2.51 -18.03
C ALA A 230 6.71 2.17 -17.86
N HIS A 231 7.13 0.99 -18.33
CA HIS A 231 8.51 0.53 -18.23
C HIS A 231 9.49 1.40 -19.02
N ARG A 232 9.10 1.95 -20.19
CA ARG A 232 9.91 2.93 -20.91
C ARG A 232 10.19 4.20 -20.10
N ALA A 233 9.31 4.52 -19.15
CA ALA A 233 9.52 5.64 -18.23
C ALA A 233 10.19 5.22 -16.91
N GLY A 234 10.58 3.94 -16.77
CA GLY A 234 11.17 3.39 -15.55
C GLY A 234 10.16 3.23 -14.40
N LEU A 235 8.86 3.12 -14.71
CA LEU A 235 7.81 2.97 -13.70
C LEU A 235 7.23 1.56 -13.70
N ARG A 236 6.93 1.05 -12.51
CA ARG A 236 6.23 -0.23 -12.33
C ARG A 236 4.72 -0.09 -12.51
N VAL A 237 4.07 -1.22 -12.83
CA VAL A 237 2.62 -1.33 -12.98
C VAL A 237 2.04 -2.22 -11.90
N ALA A 238 1.00 -1.74 -11.21
CA ALA A 238 0.21 -2.45 -10.21
C ALA A 238 -1.19 -2.74 -10.77
N ALA A 239 -1.61 -4.00 -10.77
CA ALA A 239 -2.90 -4.41 -11.33
C ALA A 239 -3.87 -4.89 -10.25
N HIS A 240 -5.03 -4.22 -10.12
CA HIS A 240 -6.18 -4.86 -9.49
C HIS A 240 -6.57 -6.08 -10.33
N ALA A 241 -6.38 -7.27 -9.81
CA ALA A 241 -6.69 -8.51 -10.51
C ALA A 241 -7.17 -9.60 -9.53
N VAL A 242 -8.45 -9.96 -9.65
CA VAL A 242 -9.08 -10.97 -8.80
C VAL A 242 -9.14 -12.32 -9.50
N GLY A 243 -9.45 -12.35 -10.80
CA GLY A 243 -9.68 -13.56 -11.56
C GLY A 243 -8.42 -14.17 -12.16
N ASP A 244 -8.35 -15.48 -12.15
CA ASP A 244 -7.19 -16.26 -12.58
C ASP A 244 -6.69 -15.90 -13.99
N SER A 245 -7.58 -15.88 -14.98
CA SER A 245 -7.21 -15.55 -16.36
C SER A 245 -6.67 -14.13 -16.53
N ALA A 246 -7.25 -13.16 -15.80
CA ALA A 246 -6.79 -11.79 -15.82
C ALA A 246 -5.40 -11.64 -15.16
N ILE A 247 -5.15 -12.38 -14.06
CA ILE A 247 -3.84 -12.41 -13.40
C ILE A 247 -2.79 -12.98 -14.35
N GLN A 248 -3.08 -14.11 -15.02
CA GLN A 248 -2.18 -14.69 -16.01
C GLN A 248 -1.90 -13.75 -17.18
N ALA A 249 -2.93 -13.03 -17.67
CA ALA A 249 -2.75 -12.03 -18.73
C ALA A 249 -1.84 -10.89 -18.29
N CYS A 250 -2.01 -10.41 -17.06
CA CYS A 250 -1.13 -9.40 -16.46
C CYS A 250 0.33 -9.88 -16.38
N ILE A 251 0.57 -11.10 -15.87
CA ILE A 251 1.92 -11.66 -15.74
C ILE A 251 2.58 -11.80 -17.13
N ARG A 252 1.85 -12.34 -18.13
CA ARG A 252 2.36 -12.45 -19.51
C ARG A 252 2.67 -11.09 -20.15
N ALA A 253 1.94 -10.06 -19.78
CA ALA A 253 2.18 -8.70 -20.26
C ALA A 253 3.36 -7.99 -19.57
N GLY A 254 3.95 -8.60 -18.53
CA GLY A 254 5.06 -8.03 -17.78
C GLY A 254 4.63 -7.06 -16.66
N ILE A 255 3.38 -7.12 -16.21
CA ILE A 255 2.91 -6.31 -15.07
C ILE A 255 3.61 -6.77 -13.79
N ASP A 256 4.14 -5.82 -13.00
CA ASP A 256 5.08 -6.07 -11.91
C ASP A 256 4.41 -6.55 -10.62
N CYS A 257 3.17 -6.11 -10.37
CA CYS A 257 2.48 -6.37 -9.11
C CYS A 257 1.01 -6.69 -9.32
N ILE A 258 0.55 -7.75 -8.66
CA ILE A 258 -0.87 -8.13 -8.58
C ILE A 258 -1.41 -7.71 -7.22
N GLU A 259 -2.46 -6.91 -7.24
CA GLU A 259 -3.22 -6.54 -6.05
C GLU A 259 -4.39 -7.54 -5.89
N HIS A 260 -4.62 -7.99 -4.67
CA HIS A 260 -5.59 -9.02 -4.25
C HIS A 260 -5.22 -10.44 -4.69
N GLY A 261 -5.21 -10.76 -5.97
CA GLY A 261 -4.87 -12.10 -6.47
C GLY A 261 -5.83 -13.22 -6.05
N PHE A 262 -7.02 -12.91 -5.55
CA PHE A 262 -7.88 -13.77 -4.73
C PHE A 262 -8.22 -15.13 -5.33
N LEU A 263 -8.33 -15.24 -6.66
CA LEU A 263 -8.71 -16.46 -7.35
C LEU A 263 -7.56 -17.09 -8.14
N ALA A 264 -6.30 -16.74 -7.80
CA ALA A 264 -5.14 -17.32 -8.46
C ALA A 264 -5.09 -18.85 -8.26
N SER A 265 -4.95 -19.59 -9.36
CA SER A 265 -4.73 -21.03 -9.37
C SER A 265 -3.30 -21.39 -8.96
N ASP A 266 -3.05 -22.67 -8.71
CA ASP A 266 -1.69 -23.16 -8.41
C ASP A 266 -0.74 -22.89 -9.59
N GLU A 267 -1.23 -22.97 -10.85
CA GLU A 267 -0.47 -22.59 -12.04
C GLU A 267 -0.12 -21.09 -12.03
N THR A 268 -1.08 -20.24 -11.73
CA THR A 268 -0.88 -18.79 -11.68
C THR A 268 0.07 -18.38 -10.53
N ILE A 269 -0.01 -19.06 -9.39
CA ILE A 269 0.96 -18.88 -8.29
C ILE A 269 2.37 -19.22 -8.77
N GLN A 270 2.54 -20.33 -9.50
CA GLN A 270 3.85 -20.69 -10.06
C GLN A 270 4.33 -19.66 -11.09
N MET A 271 3.43 -19.15 -11.96
CA MET A 271 3.78 -18.07 -12.88
C MET A 271 4.27 -16.81 -12.14
N MET A 272 3.66 -16.43 -11.00
CA MET A 272 4.17 -15.30 -10.19
C MET A 272 5.60 -15.54 -9.71
N VAL A 273 5.91 -16.77 -9.27
CA VAL A 273 7.27 -17.13 -8.85
C VAL A 273 8.25 -17.06 -10.02
N ASP A 274 7.91 -17.67 -11.16
CA ASP A 274 8.79 -17.76 -12.32
C ASP A 274 9.11 -16.39 -12.94
N HIS A 275 8.16 -15.45 -12.89
CA HIS A 275 8.32 -14.08 -13.42
C HIS A 275 8.77 -13.07 -12.37
N GLY A 276 8.83 -13.46 -11.08
CA GLY A 276 9.17 -12.56 -9.98
C GLY A 276 8.09 -11.50 -9.71
N THR A 277 6.85 -11.75 -10.15
CA THR A 277 5.71 -10.84 -9.96
C THR A 277 5.36 -10.75 -8.47
N PHE A 278 5.19 -9.53 -7.98
CA PHE A 278 4.78 -9.30 -6.59
C PHE A 278 3.28 -9.56 -6.40
N LEU A 279 2.93 -9.97 -5.18
CA LEU A 279 1.55 -10.05 -4.72
C LEU A 279 1.35 -9.11 -3.52
N VAL A 280 0.31 -8.28 -3.56
CA VAL A 280 -0.19 -7.52 -2.43
C VAL A 280 -1.59 -8.05 -2.11
N SER A 281 -1.67 -8.93 -1.13
CA SER A 281 -2.85 -9.80 -0.95
C SER A 281 -4.06 -9.12 -0.34
N THR A 282 -3.88 -8.03 0.40
CA THR A 282 -4.96 -7.32 1.12
C THR A 282 -5.88 -8.29 1.89
N THR A 283 -5.27 -9.29 2.53
CA THR A 283 -6.02 -10.45 3.04
C THR A 283 -6.96 -10.11 4.19
N TYR A 284 -6.65 -9.06 4.97
CA TYR A 284 -7.50 -8.63 6.07
C TYR A 284 -8.89 -8.14 5.60
N LEU A 285 -9.04 -7.71 4.34
CA LEU A 285 -10.34 -7.38 3.75
C LEU A 285 -11.36 -8.50 3.89
N THR A 286 -10.91 -9.74 3.81
CA THR A 286 -11.79 -10.92 3.91
C THR A 286 -12.39 -11.11 5.31
N GLU A 287 -11.94 -10.33 6.29
CA GLU A 287 -12.41 -10.31 7.68
C GLU A 287 -13.02 -8.97 8.05
N ALA A 288 -12.40 -7.88 7.61
CA ALA A 288 -12.81 -6.52 7.96
C ALA A 288 -14.11 -6.08 7.29
N MET A 289 -14.37 -6.59 6.07
CA MET A 289 -15.52 -6.15 5.31
C MET A 289 -16.82 -6.60 5.97
N ALA A 290 -17.63 -5.62 6.39
CA ALA A 290 -18.93 -5.86 7.00
C ALA A 290 -19.94 -6.30 5.93
N VAL A 291 -19.80 -7.55 5.45
CA VAL A 291 -20.63 -8.12 4.36
C VAL A 291 -22.13 -8.01 4.59
N ASP A 292 -22.57 -7.93 5.84
CA ASP A 292 -23.97 -7.76 6.21
C ASP A 292 -24.49 -6.33 5.92
N ARG A 293 -23.60 -5.36 5.73
CA ARG A 293 -23.94 -3.94 5.53
C ARG A 293 -23.85 -3.49 4.07
N ILE A 294 -23.35 -4.33 3.17
CA ILE A 294 -23.24 -4.03 1.74
C ILE A 294 -24.45 -4.54 0.96
N ALA A 295 -24.64 -4.03 -0.26
CA ALA A 295 -25.74 -4.44 -1.12
C ALA A 295 -25.76 -5.96 -1.35
N PRO A 296 -26.95 -6.61 -1.42
CA PRO A 296 -27.05 -8.07 -1.50
C PRO A 296 -26.28 -8.72 -2.64
N GLU A 297 -26.12 -8.03 -3.77
CA GLU A 297 -25.35 -8.52 -4.90
C GLU A 297 -23.84 -8.51 -4.63
N LEU A 298 -23.33 -7.49 -3.94
CA LEU A 298 -21.91 -7.39 -3.55
C LEU A 298 -21.60 -8.42 -2.45
N ARG A 299 -22.53 -8.59 -1.52
CA ARG A 299 -22.45 -9.63 -0.49
C ARG A 299 -22.28 -11.02 -1.10
N ARG A 300 -23.11 -11.40 -2.11
CA ARG A 300 -22.97 -12.70 -2.79
C ARG A 300 -21.59 -12.88 -3.43
N LYS A 301 -21.04 -11.81 -4.04
CA LYS A 301 -19.68 -11.83 -4.60
C LYS A 301 -18.63 -12.06 -3.50
N ALA A 302 -18.74 -11.37 -2.38
CA ALA A 302 -17.82 -11.54 -1.25
C ALA A 302 -17.89 -12.96 -0.67
N GLU A 303 -19.09 -13.49 -0.46
CA GLU A 303 -19.32 -14.86 0.04
C GLU A 303 -18.75 -15.95 -0.90
N GLU A 304 -18.70 -15.67 -2.21
CA GLU A 304 -18.09 -16.58 -3.18
C GLU A 304 -16.57 -16.47 -3.21
N VAL A 305 -16.02 -15.25 -3.15
CA VAL A 305 -14.59 -14.96 -3.40
C VAL A 305 -13.74 -15.12 -2.14
N PHE A 306 -14.19 -14.62 -0.99
CA PHE A 306 -13.35 -14.54 0.21
C PHE A 306 -12.87 -15.88 0.76
N PRO A 307 -13.69 -16.97 0.76
CA PRO A 307 -13.17 -18.28 1.16
C PRO A 307 -12.04 -18.77 0.25
N LYS A 308 -12.11 -18.50 -1.06
CA LYS A 308 -11.08 -18.87 -2.04
C LYS A 308 -9.81 -18.04 -1.83
N ALA A 309 -9.95 -16.73 -1.56
CA ALA A 309 -8.83 -15.85 -1.23
C ALA A 309 -8.06 -16.34 0.00
N LYS A 310 -8.80 -16.71 1.07
CA LYS A 310 -8.22 -17.28 2.30
C LYS A 310 -7.47 -18.59 2.05
N ALA A 311 -7.91 -19.41 1.10
CA ALA A 311 -7.28 -20.68 0.74
C ALA A 311 -6.09 -20.49 -0.23
N MET A 312 -6.09 -19.45 -1.06
CA MET A 312 -5.04 -19.15 -2.03
C MET A 312 -3.75 -18.69 -1.35
N LEU A 313 -3.85 -17.75 -0.40
CA LEU A 313 -2.67 -17.07 0.16
C LEU A 313 -1.66 -18.01 0.85
N PRO A 314 -2.06 -19.00 1.68
CA PRO A 314 -1.13 -19.99 2.21
C PRO A 314 -0.33 -20.74 1.14
N LYS A 315 -0.93 -21.01 -0.02
CA LYS A 315 -0.25 -21.65 -1.14
C LYS A 315 0.78 -20.72 -1.78
N ALA A 316 0.44 -19.44 -1.97
CA ALA A 316 1.37 -18.43 -2.48
C ALA A 316 2.56 -18.22 -1.53
N ILE A 317 2.32 -18.21 -0.21
CA ILE A 317 3.38 -18.15 0.81
C ILE A 317 4.30 -19.38 0.69
N ALA A 318 3.74 -20.58 0.64
CA ALA A 318 4.50 -21.83 0.55
C ALA A 318 5.30 -21.94 -0.76
N ALA A 319 4.77 -21.42 -1.87
CA ALA A 319 5.45 -21.39 -3.15
C ALA A 319 6.59 -20.35 -3.23
N GLY A 320 6.67 -19.42 -2.29
CA GLY A 320 7.71 -18.40 -2.26
C GLY A 320 7.42 -17.17 -3.14
N VAL A 321 6.16 -16.87 -3.41
CA VAL A 321 5.76 -15.63 -4.09
C VAL A 321 6.28 -14.43 -3.28
N LYS A 322 6.78 -13.39 -3.95
CA LYS A 322 7.15 -12.11 -3.33
C LYS A 322 5.90 -11.39 -2.84
N ILE A 323 5.62 -11.46 -1.54
CA ILE A 323 4.44 -10.82 -0.95
C ILE A 323 4.84 -9.54 -0.24
N ALA A 324 4.27 -8.40 -0.66
CA ALA A 324 4.36 -7.12 0.02
C ALA A 324 3.07 -6.83 0.79
N CYS A 325 3.17 -6.03 1.87
CA CYS A 325 2.04 -5.66 2.70
C CYS A 325 1.23 -4.54 2.06
N GLY A 326 -0.10 -4.67 2.01
CA GLY A 326 -1.01 -3.62 1.59
C GLY A 326 -2.40 -3.84 2.17
N SER A 327 -3.00 -2.79 2.69
CA SER A 327 -4.22 -2.86 3.51
C SER A 327 -5.51 -2.65 2.74
N ASP A 328 -5.45 -2.01 1.59
CA ASP A 328 -6.60 -1.48 0.84
C ASP A 328 -7.47 -0.51 1.69
N ALA A 329 -6.81 0.30 2.56
CA ALA A 329 -7.51 1.38 3.23
C ALA A 329 -8.06 2.39 2.19
N PRO A 330 -9.31 2.85 2.31
CA PRO A 330 -10.16 2.87 3.50
C PRO A 330 -11.14 1.69 3.64
N ALA A 331 -11.02 0.61 2.91
CA ALA A 331 -11.85 -0.57 3.17
C ALA A 331 -11.61 -1.11 4.60
N ILE A 332 -10.37 -0.96 5.09
CA ILE A 332 -10.05 -0.88 6.52
C ILE A 332 -9.80 0.59 6.90
N PRO A 333 -10.25 1.07 8.07
CA PRO A 333 -10.01 2.45 8.47
C PRO A 333 -8.52 2.81 8.47
N HIS A 334 -8.17 4.01 7.98
CA HIS A 334 -6.82 4.54 8.12
C HIS A 334 -6.38 4.55 9.60
N GLY A 335 -5.13 4.19 9.87
CA GLY A 335 -4.62 3.97 11.23
C GLY A 335 -4.72 2.52 11.72
N GLN A 336 -5.37 1.63 10.98
CA GLN A 336 -5.53 0.22 11.31
C GLN A 336 -4.81 -0.74 10.34
N GLN A 337 -3.95 -0.21 9.49
CA GLN A 337 -3.25 -0.97 8.43
C GLN A 337 -2.43 -2.15 8.97
N ALA A 338 -1.89 -2.05 10.20
CA ALA A 338 -1.13 -3.14 10.82
C ALA A 338 -1.94 -4.43 11.04
N LYS A 339 -3.28 -4.37 10.94
CA LYS A 339 -4.14 -5.56 10.93
C LYS A 339 -3.86 -6.47 9.73
N GLU A 340 -3.42 -5.91 8.59
CA GLU A 340 -2.95 -6.73 7.46
C GLU A 340 -1.73 -7.55 7.85
N ILE A 341 -0.77 -6.97 8.60
CA ILE A 341 0.42 -7.69 9.08
C ILE A 341 0.01 -8.87 9.97
N CYS A 342 -0.95 -8.67 10.87
CA CYS A 342 -1.51 -9.75 11.71
C CYS A 342 -2.18 -10.82 10.83
N ALA A 343 -2.99 -10.40 9.85
CA ALA A 343 -3.68 -11.32 8.95
C ALA A 343 -2.72 -12.16 8.09
N LEU A 344 -1.59 -11.60 7.67
CA LEU A 344 -0.53 -12.36 6.97
C LEU A 344 0.01 -13.50 7.86
N VAL A 345 0.17 -13.26 9.16
CA VAL A 345 0.56 -14.31 10.13
C VAL A 345 -0.55 -15.36 10.27
N ASP A 346 -1.80 -14.95 10.37
CA ASP A 346 -2.96 -15.86 10.42
C ASP A 346 -3.08 -16.74 9.15
N ARG A 347 -2.50 -16.31 8.03
CA ARG A 347 -2.44 -17.05 6.76
C ARG A 347 -1.19 -17.91 6.60
N GLY A 348 -0.31 -17.95 7.61
CA GLY A 348 0.81 -18.91 7.65
C GLY A 348 2.19 -18.30 7.50
N MET A 349 2.33 -16.96 7.43
CA MET A 349 3.65 -16.35 7.60
C MET A 349 4.11 -16.44 9.05
N THR A 350 5.42 -16.58 9.25
CA THR A 350 5.98 -16.28 10.58
C THR A 350 5.89 -14.76 10.82
N PRO A 351 5.88 -14.28 12.08
CA PRO A 351 5.89 -12.85 12.38
C PRO A 351 7.00 -12.09 11.66
N MET A 352 8.20 -12.65 11.57
CA MET A 352 9.33 -12.03 10.87
C MET A 352 9.13 -11.98 9.34
N GLN A 353 8.44 -12.96 8.75
CA GLN A 353 8.06 -12.90 7.32
C GLN A 353 7.03 -11.80 7.07
N ALA A 354 6.04 -11.64 7.95
CA ALA A 354 5.04 -10.58 7.83
C ALA A 354 5.67 -9.18 8.01
N LEU A 355 6.60 -9.02 8.96
CA LEU A 355 7.38 -7.79 9.09
C LEU A 355 8.25 -7.53 7.86
N ARG A 356 8.85 -8.56 7.28
CA ARG A 356 9.61 -8.45 6.02
C ARG A 356 8.71 -8.02 4.86
N ALA A 357 7.47 -8.52 4.79
CA ALA A 357 6.49 -8.08 3.79
C ALA A 357 6.17 -6.60 3.92
N ALA A 358 6.06 -6.08 5.16
CA ALA A 358 5.76 -4.67 5.44
C ALA A 358 7.00 -3.75 5.46
N THR A 359 8.19 -4.24 5.11
CA THR A 359 9.45 -3.49 5.13
C THR A 359 10.29 -3.78 3.89
N ILE A 360 11.17 -4.77 3.94
CA ILE A 360 12.15 -5.09 2.86
C ILE A 360 11.46 -5.43 1.54
N THR A 361 10.43 -6.29 1.54
CA THR A 361 9.74 -6.68 0.30
C THR A 361 8.94 -5.52 -0.28
N SER A 362 8.35 -4.67 0.57
CA SER A 362 7.67 -3.44 0.14
C SER A 362 8.66 -2.43 -0.44
N ALA A 363 9.86 -2.30 0.14
CA ALA A 363 10.92 -1.45 -0.40
C ALA A 363 11.41 -1.94 -1.77
N ASP A 364 11.58 -3.28 -1.95
CA ASP A 364 11.92 -3.89 -3.25
C ASP A 364 10.82 -3.60 -4.31
N LEU A 365 9.54 -3.65 -3.91
CA LEU A 365 8.42 -3.37 -4.82
C LEU A 365 8.39 -1.92 -5.36
N ILE A 366 8.97 -0.97 -4.64
CA ILE A 366 9.01 0.45 -5.05
C ILE A 366 10.41 0.91 -5.47
N ASP A 367 11.35 -0.02 -5.71
CA ASP A 367 12.74 0.23 -6.11
C ASP A 367 13.55 1.06 -5.11
N GLU A 368 13.24 0.93 -3.80
CA GLU A 368 13.90 1.65 -2.69
C GLU A 368 14.61 0.70 -1.71
N ALA A 369 14.97 -0.50 -2.16
CA ALA A 369 15.57 -1.53 -1.30
C ALA A 369 16.93 -1.14 -0.71
N ASP A 370 17.61 -0.15 -1.31
CA ASP A 370 18.91 0.35 -0.84
C ASP A 370 18.77 1.49 0.19
N ASP A 371 17.58 2.09 0.31
CA ASP A 371 17.32 3.24 1.18
C ASP A 371 16.33 2.95 2.32
N LEU A 372 15.40 1.99 2.13
CA LEU A 372 14.28 1.74 3.03
C LEU A 372 14.18 0.27 3.48
N GLY A 373 13.43 0.05 4.55
CA GLY A 373 13.04 -1.28 5.02
C GLY A 373 14.02 -1.98 5.96
N ARG A 374 15.13 -1.32 6.34
CA ARG A 374 16.13 -1.86 7.27
C ARG A 374 16.56 -0.85 8.31
N LEU A 375 16.92 -1.34 9.49
CA LEU A 375 17.71 -0.59 10.47
C LEU A 375 19.19 -0.92 10.24
N ALA A 376 19.83 -0.19 9.31
CA ALA A 376 21.22 -0.42 8.95
C ALA A 376 21.91 0.91 8.59
N PRO A 377 23.25 1.01 8.76
CA PRO A 377 23.99 2.19 8.34
C PRO A 377 23.80 2.51 6.87
N GLY A 378 23.57 3.79 6.56
CA GLY A 378 23.30 4.30 5.21
C GLY A 378 21.81 4.39 4.85
N PHE A 379 20.93 3.65 5.51
CA PHE A 379 19.48 3.67 5.27
C PHE A 379 18.82 4.94 5.85
N LEU A 380 17.71 5.35 5.27
CA LEU A 380 16.91 6.44 5.79
C LEU A 380 16.43 6.13 7.21
N ALA A 381 16.46 7.14 8.07
CA ALA A 381 16.03 7.03 9.46
C ALA A 381 14.50 7.03 9.58
N ASP A 382 13.87 6.01 8.98
CA ASP A 382 12.48 5.67 9.13
C ASP A 382 12.40 4.56 10.20
N ILE A 383 12.05 4.94 11.42
CA ILE A 383 12.14 4.07 12.61
C ILE A 383 10.84 4.18 13.40
N ILE A 384 10.29 3.04 13.77
CA ILE A 384 9.16 2.99 14.72
C ILE A 384 9.53 2.18 15.96
N ALA A 385 8.77 2.34 17.03
CA ALA A 385 8.87 1.49 18.20
C ALA A 385 7.51 0.92 18.60
N VAL A 386 7.51 -0.40 18.88
CA VAL A 386 6.34 -1.13 19.36
C VAL A 386 6.65 -1.77 20.72
N PRO A 387 5.65 -2.00 21.61
CA PRO A 387 5.90 -2.67 22.89
C PRO A 387 6.29 -4.13 22.69
N GLY A 388 6.99 -4.72 23.66
CA GLY A 388 7.30 -6.15 23.66
C GLY A 388 8.14 -6.62 22.49
N ASP A 389 7.92 -7.86 22.06
CA ASP A 389 8.67 -8.54 20.99
C ASP A 389 7.73 -8.98 19.86
N PRO A 390 7.72 -8.29 18.71
CA PRO A 390 6.83 -8.59 17.58
C PRO A 390 7.15 -9.93 16.89
N SER A 391 8.30 -10.55 17.16
CA SER A 391 8.61 -11.90 16.63
C SER A 391 7.86 -13.00 17.37
N THR A 392 7.41 -12.72 18.60
CA THR A 392 6.61 -13.65 19.43
C THR A 392 5.14 -13.26 19.47
N ASP A 393 4.83 -11.98 19.40
CA ASP A 393 3.46 -11.44 19.35
C ASP A 393 3.37 -10.33 18.32
N ILE A 394 2.91 -10.66 17.12
CA ILE A 394 2.78 -9.72 16.01
C ILE A 394 1.75 -8.61 16.31
N THR A 395 0.81 -8.84 17.23
CA THR A 395 -0.23 -7.84 17.57
C THR A 395 0.36 -6.60 18.23
N THR A 396 1.59 -6.64 18.72
CA THR A 396 2.33 -5.47 19.22
C THR A 396 2.48 -4.38 18.16
N THR A 397 2.46 -4.72 16.86
CA THR A 397 2.47 -3.76 15.74
C THR A 397 1.22 -2.89 15.67
N LEU A 398 0.15 -3.25 16.38
CA LEU A 398 -1.08 -2.44 16.49
C LEU A 398 -0.91 -1.27 17.48
N ASP A 399 0.13 -1.26 18.31
CA ASP A 399 0.42 -0.21 19.30
C ASP A 399 1.77 0.45 19.03
N VAL A 400 1.84 1.28 17.99
CA VAL A 400 3.06 2.05 17.67
C VAL A 400 3.22 3.22 18.63
N ARG A 401 4.31 3.27 19.40
CA ARG A 401 4.58 4.26 20.45
C ARG A 401 5.53 5.37 20.02
N PHE A 402 6.35 5.13 19.01
CA PHE A 402 7.30 6.09 18.47
C PHE A 402 7.30 6.01 16.94
N VAL A 403 7.40 7.15 16.27
CA VAL A 403 7.52 7.25 14.81
C VAL A 403 8.54 8.33 14.46
N MET A 404 9.58 7.92 13.77
CA MET A 404 10.56 8.77 13.11
C MET A 404 10.52 8.49 11.61
N LYS A 405 10.52 9.54 10.77
CA LYS A 405 10.61 9.45 9.32
C LYS A 405 11.64 10.45 8.82
N GLY A 406 12.66 9.98 8.09
CA GLY A 406 13.75 10.82 7.62
C GLY A 406 14.46 11.58 8.75
N GLY A 407 14.64 10.95 9.91
CA GLY A 407 15.28 11.55 11.08
C GLY A 407 14.41 12.53 11.90
N GLU A 408 13.22 12.87 11.43
CA GLU A 408 12.27 13.71 12.15
C GLU A 408 11.27 12.90 12.97
N ILE A 409 11.01 13.31 14.20
CA ILE A 409 10.10 12.61 15.13
C ILE A 409 8.69 13.16 14.95
N TYR A 410 7.74 12.28 14.64
CA TYR A 410 6.33 12.62 14.43
C TYR A 410 5.42 12.10 15.55
N LYS A 411 5.85 11.08 16.27
CA LYS A 411 5.14 10.53 17.42
C LYS A 411 6.13 10.08 18.48
N GLN A 412 5.88 10.46 19.72
CA GLN A 412 6.61 9.95 20.89
C GLN A 412 5.61 9.87 22.04
N ALA A 413 5.17 8.66 22.37
CA ALA A 413 4.38 8.43 23.58
C ALA A 413 5.26 8.68 24.81
N ALA A 414 4.67 9.21 25.88
CA ALA A 414 5.37 9.32 27.16
C ALA A 414 5.86 7.93 27.60
N ALA A 415 7.07 7.88 28.14
CA ALA A 415 7.57 6.65 28.77
C ALA A 415 6.61 6.24 29.89
N VAL A 416 6.11 4.99 29.83
CA VAL A 416 5.21 4.43 30.86
C VAL A 416 6.04 3.90 32.01
#